data_e3dc24b2bf7f78888b25ec9aaf412fe7
#
_entry.id   e3dc24b2bf7f78888b25ec9aaf412fe7
#
_cell.length_a   1.000
_cell.length_b   1.000
_cell.length_c   1.000
_cell.angle_alpha   90.00
_cell.angle_beta   90.00
_cell.angle_gamma   90.00
#
_symmetry.space_group_name_H-M   'P 1'
#
loop_
_entity.id
_entity.type
_entity.pdbx_description
1 polymer ?
#
loop_
_entity_poly.entity_id
_entity_poly.type
_entity_poly.pdbx_seq_one_letter_code
_entity_poly.pdbx_strand_id
1 'polypeptide(L)'
;IILYPKNKYEKFIDKKIKLLKLKNFKVFKYNSDPRILTGEIEKLTKYDQRKRNLEKRKNILKKKVDSVSKNELKVLERLYTLGSVDFDSVIIIDFGNSLKSVLSSLVYTDIDDEVVLVTTVNQWFDESIFGENLVKNLYFPSVDMRQFKKYNKNYFKTFGIKPDEITILAYDALGLIYYVWNRNNGINNINDFFIKEKIKGKIGTFQFKQGKVSQKLKIYKTEGNKFKEY
;
A
#
# COMPACT_ATOMS: atom_id res chain seq x y z
N ILE A 1 8.92 9.82 0.21
CA ILE A 1 7.79 10.64 0.69
C ILE A 1 6.74 9.76 1.37
N ILE A 2 6.03 10.29 2.38
CA ILE A 2 4.92 9.61 3.06
C ILE A 2 3.63 10.36 2.77
N LEU A 3 2.64 9.65 2.22
CA LEU A 3 1.32 10.17 1.87
C LEU A 3 0.26 9.62 2.82
N TYR A 4 -0.64 10.46 3.32
CA TYR A 4 -1.84 10.03 4.04
C TYR A 4 -2.94 11.09 4.02
N PRO A 5 -4.23 10.68 4.19
CA PRO A 5 -5.36 11.59 4.09
C PRO A 5 -5.49 12.50 5.31
N LYS A 6 -5.96 13.71 5.10
CA LYS A 6 -6.41 14.64 6.14
C LYS A 6 -7.71 14.14 6.75
N ASN A 7 -7.64 13.36 7.83
CA ASN A 7 -8.79 12.78 8.50
C ASN A 7 -8.59 12.69 10.03
N LYS A 8 -9.55 12.10 10.74
CA LYS A 8 -9.49 11.94 12.21
C LYS A 8 -8.25 11.18 12.73
N TYR A 9 -7.58 10.40 11.89
CA TYR A 9 -6.38 9.63 12.26
C TYR A 9 -5.07 10.39 12.03
N GLU A 10 -5.11 11.58 11.46
CA GLU A 10 -3.93 12.40 11.13
C GLU A 10 -2.96 12.53 12.32
N LYS A 11 -3.45 12.98 13.47
CA LYS A 11 -2.64 13.15 14.69
C LYS A 11 -1.99 11.84 15.16
N PHE A 12 -2.71 10.72 15.00
CA PHE A 12 -2.19 9.41 15.36
C PHE A 12 -1.05 8.99 14.40
N ILE A 13 -1.24 9.19 13.10
CA ILE A 13 -0.24 8.88 12.07
C ILE A 13 1.01 9.73 12.30
N ASP A 14 0.87 11.04 12.51
CA ASP A 14 1.98 11.96 12.82
C ASP A 14 2.80 11.47 14.02
N LYS A 15 2.13 11.08 15.10
CA LYS A 15 2.80 10.53 16.29
C LYS A 15 3.56 9.24 15.97
N LYS A 16 3.01 8.36 15.14
CA LYS A 16 3.67 7.11 14.75
C LYS A 16 4.87 7.35 13.85
N ILE A 17 4.76 8.22 12.87
CA ILE A 17 5.88 8.60 11.97
C ILE A 17 7.06 9.16 12.78
N LYS A 18 6.80 10.06 13.73
CA LYS A 18 7.85 10.60 14.62
C LYS A 18 8.61 9.53 15.40
N LEU A 19 7.92 8.46 15.82
CA LEU A 19 8.54 7.34 16.55
C LEU A 19 9.46 6.48 15.69
N LEU A 20 9.29 6.49 14.36
CA LEU A 20 10.11 5.70 13.44
C LEU A 20 11.53 6.29 13.25
N LYS A 21 11.77 7.53 13.69
CA LYS A 21 13.08 8.22 13.57
C LYS A 21 13.66 8.17 12.15
N LEU A 22 12.79 8.20 11.14
CA LEU A 22 13.20 8.20 9.73
C LEU A 22 14.02 9.46 9.41
N LYS A 23 14.95 9.33 8.47
CA LYS A 23 15.74 10.44 7.94
C LYS A 23 15.37 10.68 6.47
N ASN A 24 15.55 11.92 5.99
CA ASN A 24 15.39 12.30 4.58
C ASN A 24 14.02 11.95 3.99
N PHE A 25 12.94 12.23 4.72
CA PHE A 25 11.59 12.05 4.22
C PHE A 25 10.79 13.35 4.28
N LYS A 26 9.79 13.43 3.40
CA LYS A 26 8.76 14.49 3.40
C LYS A 26 7.40 13.88 3.70
N VAL A 27 6.54 14.61 4.37
CA VAL A 27 5.16 14.23 4.61
C VAL A 27 4.26 15.07 3.73
N PHE A 28 3.34 14.43 3.03
CA PHE A 28 2.31 15.10 2.26
C PHE A 28 0.93 14.59 2.67
N LYS A 29 0.08 15.52 3.12
CA LYS A 29 -1.29 15.24 3.57
C LYS A 29 -2.26 15.68 2.48
N TYR A 30 -3.11 14.78 2.05
CA TYR A 30 -4.04 15.03 0.94
C TYR A 30 -5.51 14.99 1.37
N ASN A 31 -6.37 15.61 0.56
CA ASN A 31 -7.81 15.49 0.68
C ASN A 31 -8.29 14.21 -0.01
N SER A 32 -9.09 13.38 0.66
CA SER A 32 -9.61 12.12 0.10
C SER A 32 -10.71 12.31 -0.95
N ASP A 33 -11.22 13.52 -1.16
CA ASP A 33 -12.16 13.81 -2.26
C ASP A 33 -11.41 13.67 -3.60
N PRO A 34 -11.79 12.72 -4.48
CA PRO A 34 -11.07 12.47 -5.74
C PRO A 34 -10.96 13.72 -6.64
N ARG A 35 -11.92 14.64 -6.55
CA ARG A 35 -11.92 15.90 -7.32
C ARG A 35 -10.80 16.86 -6.92
N ILE A 36 -10.37 16.79 -5.65
CA ILE A 36 -9.31 17.63 -5.09
C ILE A 36 -7.99 16.88 -5.12
N LEU A 37 -8.02 15.59 -4.82
CA LEU A 37 -6.86 14.73 -4.70
C LEU A 37 -5.95 14.79 -5.94
N THR A 38 -6.52 14.64 -7.14
CA THR A 38 -5.74 14.65 -8.39
C THR A 38 -4.91 15.93 -8.52
N GLY A 39 -5.51 17.10 -8.29
CA GLY A 39 -4.79 18.37 -8.33
C GLY A 39 -3.73 18.53 -7.22
N GLU A 40 -3.93 17.93 -6.04
CA GLU A 40 -2.91 17.89 -4.99
C GLU A 40 -1.72 16.99 -5.40
N ILE A 41 -1.98 15.84 -6.04
CA ILE A 41 -0.93 14.94 -6.55
C ILE A 41 -0.20 15.56 -7.75
N GLU A 42 -0.89 16.27 -8.67
CA GLU A 42 -0.25 17.03 -9.75
C GLU A 42 0.77 18.04 -9.23
N LYS A 43 0.42 18.79 -8.18
CA LYS A 43 1.34 19.75 -7.53
C LYS A 43 2.53 19.02 -6.91
N LEU A 44 2.29 17.90 -6.19
CA LEU A 44 3.32 17.10 -5.54
C LEU A 44 4.33 16.55 -6.56
N THR A 45 3.85 16.05 -7.69
CA THR A 45 4.66 15.44 -8.75
C THR A 45 5.22 16.44 -9.75
N LYS A 46 4.91 17.74 -9.60
CA LYS A 46 5.27 18.80 -10.54
C LYS A 46 4.80 18.50 -11.97
N TYR A 47 3.62 17.88 -12.11
CA TYR A 47 3.11 17.36 -13.36
C TYR A 47 3.11 18.39 -14.50
N ASP A 48 2.55 19.58 -14.25
CA ASP A 48 2.51 20.67 -15.24
C ASP A 48 3.89 21.13 -15.71
N GLN A 49 4.86 21.19 -14.78
CA GLN A 49 6.22 21.55 -15.14
C GLN A 49 6.86 20.48 -16.00
N ARG A 50 6.71 19.20 -15.63
CA ARG A 50 7.22 18.05 -16.37
C ARG A 50 6.58 17.96 -17.77
N LYS A 51 5.29 18.24 -17.89
CA LYS A 51 4.57 18.34 -19.16
C LYS A 51 5.12 19.46 -20.04
N ARG A 52 5.28 20.67 -19.47
CA ARG A 52 5.90 21.78 -20.20
C ARG A 52 7.34 21.49 -20.65
N ASN A 53 8.12 20.77 -19.85
CA ASN A 53 9.47 20.35 -20.23
C ASN A 53 9.45 19.43 -21.45
N LEU A 54 8.52 18.47 -21.49
CA LEU A 54 8.34 17.58 -22.63
C LEU A 54 8.00 18.36 -23.90
N GLU A 55 7.03 19.25 -23.85
CA GLU A 55 6.62 20.07 -25.00
C GLU A 55 7.77 20.96 -25.51
N LYS A 56 8.50 21.61 -24.59
CA LYS A 56 9.69 22.40 -24.97
C LYS A 56 10.73 21.52 -25.68
N ARG A 57 11.01 20.31 -25.16
CA ARG A 57 12.00 19.41 -25.78
C ARG A 57 11.53 18.92 -27.14
N LYS A 58 10.26 18.51 -27.29
CA LYS A 58 9.67 18.14 -28.59
C LYS A 58 9.78 19.28 -29.62
N ASN A 59 9.47 20.50 -29.21
CA ASN A 59 9.56 21.69 -30.12
C ASN A 59 10.98 22.01 -30.56
N ILE A 60 11.98 21.79 -29.70
CA ILE A 60 13.39 21.93 -30.07
C ILE A 60 13.79 20.86 -31.10
N LEU A 61 13.41 19.61 -30.86
CA LEU A 61 13.77 18.48 -31.74
C LEU A 61 13.08 18.55 -33.11
N LYS A 62 11.83 19.03 -33.17
CA LYS A 62 11.11 19.24 -34.45
C LYS A 62 11.81 20.21 -35.37
N LYS A 63 12.64 21.12 -34.86
CA LYS A 63 13.43 22.08 -35.68
C LYS A 63 14.73 21.49 -36.20
N LYS A 64 15.11 20.29 -35.75
CA LYS A 64 16.35 19.61 -36.16
C LYS A 64 16.06 18.57 -37.24
N VAL A 65 16.98 18.41 -38.18
CA VAL A 65 16.80 17.53 -39.35
C VAL A 65 17.57 16.22 -39.22
N ASP A 66 18.52 16.15 -38.29
CA ASP A 66 19.39 15.00 -38.10
C ASP A 66 18.63 13.73 -37.59
N SER A 67 19.19 12.57 -37.91
CA SER A 67 18.57 11.27 -37.60
C SER A 67 18.48 11.00 -36.11
N VAL A 68 19.44 11.49 -35.31
CA VAL A 68 19.47 11.30 -33.87
C VAL A 68 18.29 12.05 -33.24
N SER A 69 18.09 13.33 -33.63
CA SER A 69 16.97 14.14 -33.13
C SER A 69 15.60 13.56 -33.52
N LYS A 70 15.49 12.99 -34.73
CA LYS A 70 14.27 12.31 -35.19
C LYS A 70 13.96 11.07 -34.36
N ASN A 71 14.98 10.28 -34.02
CA ASN A 71 14.80 9.09 -33.18
C ASN A 71 14.42 9.47 -31.72
N GLU A 72 15.09 10.49 -31.15
CA GLU A 72 14.72 11.02 -29.82
C GLU A 72 13.29 11.53 -29.83
N LEU A 73 12.85 12.25 -30.84
CA LEU A 73 11.49 12.76 -30.96
C LEU A 73 10.45 11.60 -30.91
N LYS A 74 10.69 10.51 -31.65
CA LYS A 74 9.82 9.32 -31.64
C LYS A 74 9.71 8.70 -30.27
N VAL A 75 10.78 8.68 -29.48
CA VAL A 75 10.75 8.20 -28.10
C VAL A 75 9.92 9.14 -27.22
N LEU A 76 10.15 10.46 -27.31
CA LEU A 76 9.43 11.45 -26.53
C LEU A 76 7.94 11.54 -26.88
N GLU A 77 7.54 11.20 -28.10
CA GLU A 77 6.13 11.17 -28.50
C GLU A 77 5.30 10.16 -27.70
N ARG A 78 5.95 9.14 -27.13
CA ARG A 78 5.31 8.11 -26.31
C ARG A 78 5.20 8.50 -24.82
N LEU A 79 5.84 9.60 -24.41
CA LEU A 79 5.84 10.07 -23.04
C LEU A 79 4.77 11.12 -22.82
N TYR A 80 4.25 11.20 -21.59
CA TYR A 80 3.31 12.22 -21.15
C TYR A 80 4.00 13.36 -20.40
N THR A 81 5.15 13.08 -19.79
CA THR A 81 5.96 14.06 -19.06
C THR A 81 7.46 13.87 -19.32
N LEU A 82 8.28 14.87 -18.98
CA LEU A 82 9.73 14.80 -19.04
C LEU A 82 10.37 15.39 -17.78
N GLY A 83 11.20 14.60 -17.12
CA GLY A 83 11.91 14.95 -15.90
C GLY A 83 11.50 14.09 -14.71
N SER A 84 12.35 14.09 -13.69
CA SER A 84 12.15 13.33 -12.45
C SER A 84 11.28 14.08 -11.44
N VAL A 85 10.72 13.34 -10.50
CA VAL A 85 10.14 13.89 -9.26
C VAL A 85 11.23 14.02 -8.18
N ASP A 86 10.92 14.73 -7.08
CA ASP A 86 11.89 14.98 -5.99
C ASP A 86 11.94 13.84 -4.95
N PHE A 87 11.48 12.66 -5.32
CA PHE A 87 11.46 11.50 -4.44
C PHE A 87 11.64 10.20 -5.24
N ASP A 88 12.27 9.23 -4.63
CA ASP A 88 12.54 7.89 -5.16
C ASP A 88 11.60 6.82 -4.59
N SER A 89 10.86 7.17 -3.54
CA SER A 89 9.93 6.25 -2.90
C SER A 89 8.70 6.96 -2.33
N VAL A 90 7.57 6.26 -2.39
CA VAL A 90 6.28 6.71 -1.87
C VAL A 90 5.74 5.66 -0.91
N ILE A 91 5.43 6.07 0.32
CA ILE A 91 4.71 5.24 1.30
C ILE A 91 3.31 5.82 1.48
N ILE A 92 2.28 5.08 1.09
CA ILE A 92 0.89 5.52 1.20
C ILE A 92 0.26 4.87 2.43
N ILE A 93 -0.15 5.69 3.40
CA ILE A 93 -0.85 5.21 4.61
C ILE A 93 -2.35 5.42 4.39
N ASP A 94 -2.97 4.52 3.63
CA ASP A 94 -4.38 4.55 3.31
C ASP A 94 -4.91 3.16 2.93
N PHE A 95 -6.23 3.03 2.75
CA PHE A 95 -6.94 1.78 2.52
C PHE A 95 -8.10 1.96 1.53
N GLY A 96 -8.53 0.84 0.93
CA GLY A 96 -9.74 0.75 0.15
C GLY A 96 -9.78 1.71 -1.04
N ASN A 97 -10.93 2.34 -1.29
CA ASN A 97 -11.11 3.22 -2.45
C ASN A 97 -10.24 4.49 -2.40
N SER A 98 -9.96 5.02 -1.21
CA SER A 98 -9.06 6.18 -1.07
C SER A 98 -7.63 5.84 -1.52
N LEU A 99 -7.10 4.69 -1.11
CA LEU A 99 -5.81 4.20 -1.61
C LEU A 99 -5.80 4.06 -3.14
N LYS A 100 -6.85 3.45 -3.73
CA LYS A 100 -6.96 3.30 -5.19
C LYS A 100 -6.96 4.65 -5.91
N SER A 101 -7.66 5.64 -5.37
CA SER A 101 -7.66 7.00 -5.92
C SER A 101 -6.28 7.64 -5.94
N VAL A 102 -5.48 7.45 -4.87
CA VAL A 102 -4.08 7.91 -4.84
C VAL A 102 -3.24 7.19 -5.89
N LEU A 103 -3.34 5.86 -5.96
CA LEU A 103 -2.60 5.05 -6.94
C LEU A 103 -2.94 5.45 -8.38
N SER A 104 -4.23 5.67 -8.68
CA SER A 104 -4.69 6.17 -9.99
C SER A 104 -4.14 7.57 -10.29
N SER A 105 -4.12 8.46 -9.31
CA SER A 105 -3.58 9.82 -9.48
C SER A 105 -2.07 9.81 -9.71
N LEU A 106 -1.32 8.88 -9.09
CA LEU A 106 0.11 8.70 -9.36
C LEU A 106 0.35 8.26 -10.80
N VAL A 107 -0.42 7.28 -11.30
CA VAL A 107 -0.34 6.83 -12.70
C VAL A 107 -0.74 7.97 -13.65
N TYR A 108 -1.83 8.69 -13.36
CA TYR A 108 -2.26 9.82 -14.16
C TYR A 108 -1.18 10.91 -14.27
N THR A 109 -0.44 11.14 -13.20
CA THR A 109 0.67 12.10 -13.19
C THR A 109 1.98 11.53 -13.73
N ASP A 110 1.94 10.37 -14.40
CA ASP A 110 3.06 9.73 -15.07
C ASP A 110 4.22 9.43 -14.10
N ILE A 111 3.87 8.85 -12.95
CA ILE A 111 4.84 8.30 -12.02
C ILE A 111 5.17 6.89 -12.45
N ASP A 112 6.43 6.69 -12.80
CA ASP A 112 6.97 5.40 -13.20
C ASP A 112 7.25 4.55 -11.96
N ASP A 113 6.47 3.49 -11.78
CA ASP A 113 6.58 2.56 -10.65
C ASP A 113 7.73 1.54 -10.80
N GLU A 114 8.47 1.58 -11.90
CA GLU A 114 9.75 0.89 -12.06
C GLU A 114 10.91 1.74 -11.50
N VAL A 115 10.76 3.07 -11.49
CA VAL A 115 11.76 4.02 -10.99
C VAL A 115 11.45 4.46 -9.57
N VAL A 116 10.16 4.76 -9.27
CA VAL A 116 9.70 5.17 -7.95
C VAL A 116 9.12 3.99 -7.21
N LEU A 117 9.73 3.59 -6.10
CA LEU A 117 9.21 2.51 -5.26
C LEU A 117 7.89 2.93 -4.60
N VAL A 118 6.77 2.30 -4.99
CA VAL A 118 5.46 2.58 -4.40
C VAL A 118 5.10 1.51 -3.39
N THR A 119 4.90 1.94 -2.15
CA THR A 119 4.58 1.04 -1.03
C THR A 119 3.35 1.54 -0.27
N THR A 120 2.69 0.64 0.43
CA THR A 120 1.61 0.99 1.36
C THR A 120 1.73 0.22 2.67
N VAL A 121 0.88 0.55 3.63
CA VAL A 121 0.78 -0.16 4.91
C VAL A 121 0.13 -1.54 4.73
N ASN A 122 -0.06 -2.29 5.82
CA ASN A 122 -0.69 -3.60 5.77
C ASN A 122 -2.01 -3.59 5.00
N GLN A 123 -2.07 -4.39 3.95
CA GLN A 123 -3.27 -4.57 3.11
C GLN A 123 -3.72 -6.02 3.15
N TRP A 124 -4.99 -6.25 2.78
CA TRP A 124 -5.52 -7.56 2.47
C TRP A 124 -5.39 -7.83 0.96
N PHE A 125 -5.69 -9.06 0.54
CA PHE A 125 -5.58 -9.48 -0.86
C PHE A 125 -6.86 -9.14 -1.64
N ASP A 126 -7.17 -7.83 -1.72
CA ASP A 126 -8.30 -7.32 -2.50
C ASP A 126 -7.91 -7.19 -3.98
N GLU A 127 -8.47 -8.08 -4.82
CA GLU A 127 -8.18 -8.11 -6.25
C GLU A 127 -8.67 -6.86 -7.01
N SER A 128 -9.53 -6.04 -6.40
CA SER A 128 -9.96 -4.78 -7.00
C SER A 128 -8.82 -3.75 -7.15
N ILE A 129 -7.65 -4.03 -6.58
CA ILE A 129 -6.43 -3.24 -6.76
C ILE A 129 -5.76 -3.48 -8.13
N PHE A 130 -6.22 -4.46 -8.92
CA PHE A 130 -5.69 -4.73 -10.26
C PHE A 130 -6.38 -3.90 -11.37
N GLY A 131 -6.95 -2.74 -11.05
CA GLY A 131 -7.56 -1.85 -12.03
C GLY A 131 -6.55 -1.34 -13.09
N GLU A 132 -7.03 -1.08 -14.30
CA GLU A 132 -6.19 -0.70 -15.45
C GLU A 132 -5.35 0.57 -15.22
N ASN A 133 -5.85 1.48 -14.40
CA ASN A 133 -5.22 2.78 -14.13
C ASN A 133 -4.54 2.82 -12.75
N LEU A 134 -4.05 1.71 -12.25
CA LEU A 134 -3.37 1.64 -10.96
C LEU A 134 -1.90 1.28 -11.13
N VAL A 135 -1.11 1.63 -10.13
CA VAL A 135 0.31 1.26 -10.04
C VAL A 135 0.47 -0.25 -10.15
N LYS A 136 1.32 -0.72 -11.06
CA LYS A 136 1.52 -2.14 -11.33
C LYS A 136 2.37 -2.83 -10.27
N ASN A 137 3.37 -2.12 -9.74
CA ASN A 137 4.31 -2.64 -8.75
C ASN A 137 4.07 -2.01 -7.37
N LEU A 138 2.93 -2.31 -6.74
CA LEU A 138 2.64 -1.88 -5.38
C LEU A 138 3.18 -2.91 -4.38
N TYR A 139 4.02 -2.46 -3.45
CA TYR A 139 4.52 -3.30 -2.36
C TYR A 139 3.75 -3.06 -1.07
N PHE A 140 3.42 -4.13 -0.36
CA PHE A 140 2.69 -4.04 0.90
C PHE A 140 2.96 -5.21 1.84
N PRO A 141 2.98 -4.99 3.16
CA PRO A 141 2.99 -6.08 4.13
C PRO A 141 1.60 -6.70 4.24
N SER A 142 1.53 -8.02 4.38
CA SER A 142 0.29 -8.75 4.65
C SER A 142 0.54 -10.07 5.38
N VAL A 143 -0.54 -10.74 5.71
CA VAL A 143 -0.56 -12.08 6.32
C VAL A 143 -0.14 -13.15 5.31
N ASP A 144 0.02 -14.40 5.74
CA ASP A 144 0.31 -15.49 4.80
C ASP A 144 -0.85 -15.70 3.82
N MET A 145 -0.63 -15.43 2.54
CA MET A 145 -1.64 -15.50 1.48
C MET A 145 -2.24 -16.90 1.34
N ARG A 146 -1.45 -17.96 1.51
CA ARG A 146 -1.96 -19.35 1.38
C ARG A 146 -2.94 -19.66 2.50
N GLN A 147 -2.63 -19.24 3.72
CA GLN A 147 -3.52 -19.43 4.88
C GLN A 147 -4.79 -18.60 4.72
N PHE A 148 -4.66 -17.35 4.27
CA PHE A 148 -5.80 -16.48 3.99
C PHE A 148 -6.73 -17.08 2.93
N LYS A 149 -6.22 -17.53 1.79
CA LYS A 149 -7.02 -18.19 0.75
C LYS A 149 -7.69 -19.46 1.25
N LYS A 150 -7.00 -20.27 2.05
CA LYS A 150 -7.57 -21.48 2.66
C LYS A 150 -8.72 -21.15 3.62
N TYR A 151 -8.56 -20.11 4.43
CA TYR A 151 -9.62 -19.63 5.32
C TYR A 151 -10.85 -19.17 4.53
N ASN A 152 -10.67 -18.31 3.54
CA ASN A 152 -11.77 -17.79 2.71
C ASN A 152 -12.53 -18.91 2.00
N LYS A 153 -11.83 -19.89 1.46
CA LYS A 153 -12.46 -21.07 0.83
C LYS A 153 -13.30 -21.87 1.82
N ASN A 154 -12.78 -22.13 3.02
CA ASN A 154 -13.49 -22.87 4.04
C ASN A 154 -14.70 -22.10 4.57
N TYR A 155 -14.55 -20.80 4.80
CA TYR A 155 -15.63 -19.92 5.25
C TYR A 155 -16.77 -19.90 4.21
N PHE A 156 -16.44 -19.69 2.94
CA PHE A 156 -17.41 -19.71 1.85
C PHE A 156 -18.15 -21.07 1.76
N LYS A 157 -17.42 -22.19 1.92
CA LYS A 157 -18.04 -23.52 1.92
C LYS A 157 -19.04 -23.70 3.06
N THR A 158 -18.79 -23.07 4.22
CA THR A 158 -19.65 -23.21 5.41
C THR A 158 -20.84 -22.26 5.39
N PHE A 159 -20.63 -21.01 4.95
CA PHE A 159 -21.62 -19.94 5.08
C PHE A 159 -22.20 -19.43 3.77
N GLY A 160 -21.69 -19.87 2.61
CA GLY A 160 -22.13 -19.45 1.28
C GLY A 160 -21.77 -18.01 0.90
N ILE A 161 -21.05 -17.28 1.74
CA ILE A 161 -20.63 -15.89 1.52
C ILE A 161 -19.13 -15.75 1.75
N LYS A 162 -18.51 -14.72 1.15
CA LYS A 162 -17.11 -14.37 1.44
C LYS A 162 -17.03 -13.72 2.82
N PRO A 163 -16.00 -14.06 3.62
CA PRO A 163 -15.79 -13.40 4.91
C PRO A 163 -15.33 -11.96 4.73
N ASP A 164 -15.79 -11.08 5.61
CA ASP A 164 -15.13 -9.80 5.81
C ASP A 164 -13.73 -10.01 6.40
N GLU A 165 -12.81 -9.11 6.11
CA GLU A 165 -11.41 -9.20 6.53
C GLU A 165 -11.24 -9.33 8.05
N ILE A 166 -12.12 -8.67 8.83
CA ILE A 166 -12.08 -8.71 10.28
C ILE A 166 -12.49 -10.08 10.86
N THR A 167 -13.26 -10.89 10.12
CA THR A 167 -13.76 -12.18 10.62
C THR A 167 -12.62 -13.16 10.91
N ILE A 168 -11.53 -13.09 10.17
CA ILE A 168 -10.37 -13.95 10.39
C ILE A 168 -9.64 -13.59 11.70
N LEU A 169 -9.63 -12.30 12.06
CA LEU A 169 -9.08 -11.84 13.34
C LEU A 169 -9.95 -12.29 14.52
N ALA A 170 -11.28 -12.23 14.36
CA ALA A 170 -12.21 -12.73 15.35
C ALA A 170 -12.05 -14.25 15.54
N TYR A 171 -11.83 -15.00 14.45
CA TYR A 171 -11.57 -16.43 14.53
C TYR A 171 -10.29 -16.75 15.33
N ASP A 172 -9.20 -16.03 15.08
CA ASP A 172 -7.95 -16.21 15.83
C ASP A 172 -8.09 -15.76 17.28
N ALA A 173 -8.89 -14.72 17.56
CA ALA A 173 -9.20 -14.28 18.93
C ALA A 173 -9.97 -15.35 19.72
N LEU A 174 -10.98 -15.98 19.12
CA LEU A 174 -11.70 -17.10 19.75
C LEU A 174 -10.78 -18.31 19.98
N GLY A 175 -9.93 -18.61 19.01
CA GLY A 175 -8.92 -19.67 19.16
C GLY A 175 -7.96 -19.40 20.32
N LEU A 176 -7.55 -18.16 20.51
CA LEU A 176 -6.73 -17.74 21.64
C LEU A 176 -7.46 -17.89 22.99
N ILE A 177 -8.71 -17.46 23.06
CA ILE A 177 -9.54 -17.63 24.27
C ILE A 177 -9.64 -19.11 24.65
N TYR A 178 -9.95 -19.97 23.68
CA TYR A 178 -10.03 -21.42 23.90
C TYR A 178 -8.68 -22.02 24.33
N TYR A 179 -7.58 -21.58 23.73
CA TYR A 179 -6.23 -22.03 24.09
C TYR A 179 -5.89 -21.66 25.54
N VAL A 180 -6.15 -20.41 25.95
CA VAL A 180 -5.89 -19.93 27.31
C VAL A 180 -6.76 -20.68 28.33
N TRP A 181 -8.04 -20.86 28.00
CA TRP A 181 -8.98 -21.61 28.84
C TRP A 181 -8.47 -23.02 29.13
N ASN A 182 -8.11 -23.77 28.09
CA ASN A 182 -7.65 -25.15 28.26
C ASN A 182 -6.29 -25.24 28.99
N ARG A 183 -5.41 -24.29 28.77
CA ARG A 183 -4.09 -24.26 29.41
C ARG A 183 -4.18 -24.01 30.92
N ASN A 184 -5.08 -23.14 31.33
CA ASN A 184 -5.17 -22.65 32.70
C ASN A 184 -6.36 -23.25 33.49
N ASN A 185 -7.13 -24.17 32.89
CA ASN A 185 -8.41 -24.67 33.43
C ASN A 185 -9.40 -23.52 33.75
N GLY A 186 -9.42 -22.50 32.91
CA GLY A 186 -10.24 -21.29 33.05
C GLY A 186 -9.48 -20.03 32.73
N ILE A 187 -10.17 -18.88 32.73
CA ILE A 187 -9.61 -17.55 32.59
C ILE A 187 -9.95 -16.76 33.84
N ASN A 188 -8.96 -16.39 34.62
CA ASN A 188 -9.15 -15.70 35.88
C ASN A 188 -8.97 -14.17 35.75
N ASN A 189 -8.07 -13.74 34.88
CA ASN A 189 -7.80 -12.32 34.67
C ASN A 189 -7.12 -12.06 33.29
N ILE A 190 -6.94 -10.79 32.94
CA ILE A 190 -6.36 -10.36 31.65
C ILE A 190 -4.91 -10.84 31.49
N ASN A 191 -4.16 -11.06 32.58
CA ASN A 191 -2.75 -11.47 32.49
C ASN A 191 -2.60 -12.90 31.94
N ASP A 192 -3.66 -13.72 32.03
CA ASP A 192 -3.66 -15.08 31.46
C ASP A 192 -3.44 -15.08 29.94
N PHE A 193 -3.73 -13.94 29.28
CA PHE A 193 -3.49 -13.74 27.84
C PHE A 193 -2.06 -13.27 27.51
N PHE A 194 -1.24 -12.85 28.47
CA PHE A 194 0.13 -12.40 28.24
C PHE A 194 1.10 -13.58 28.14
N ILE A 195 0.84 -14.43 27.14
CA ILE A 195 1.61 -15.63 26.86
C ILE A 195 2.95 -15.21 26.25
N LYS A 196 4.07 -15.71 26.79
CA LYS A 196 5.43 -15.39 26.30
C LYS A 196 5.75 -16.10 24.98
N GLU A 197 5.16 -17.26 24.76
CA GLU A 197 5.37 -18.10 23.60
C GLU A 197 4.71 -17.51 22.35
N LYS A 198 5.19 -17.93 21.19
CA LYS A 198 4.55 -17.63 19.92
C LYS A 198 3.31 -18.51 19.75
N ILE A 199 2.20 -17.91 19.40
CA ILE A 199 0.93 -18.56 19.17
C ILE A 199 0.71 -18.68 17.67
N LYS A 200 0.42 -19.88 17.16
CA LYS A 200 0.10 -20.11 15.77
C LYS A 200 -1.40 -19.88 15.56
N GLY A 201 -1.74 -18.74 14.96
CA GLY A 201 -3.09 -18.44 14.50
C GLY A 201 -3.39 -18.99 13.11
N LYS A 202 -4.58 -18.67 12.61
CA LYS A 202 -5.07 -19.12 11.31
C LYS A 202 -4.32 -18.48 10.14
N ILE A 203 -3.93 -17.23 10.31
CA ILE A 203 -3.28 -16.42 9.24
C ILE A 203 -1.82 -16.10 9.51
N GLY A 204 -1.25 -16.67 10.55
CA GLY A 204 0.16 -16.48 10.89
C GLY A 204 0.46 -16.70 12.36
N THR A 205 1.70 -16.44 12.72
CA THR A 205 2.17 -16.57 14.09
C THR A 205 2.23 -15.19 14.74
N PHE A 206 1.66 -15.05 15.91
CA PHE A 206 1.69 -13.82 16.70
C PHE A 206 2.20 -14.09 18.13
N GLN A 207 2.57 -13.03 18.82
CA GLN A 207 2.99 -13.07 20.23
C GLN A 207 2.61 -11.78 20.94
N PHE A 208 2.48 -11.86 22.26
CA PHE A 208 2.29 -10.68 23.09
C PHE A 208 3.65 -10.08 23.47
N LYS A 209 3.81 -8.78 23.25
CA LYS A 209 4.97 -8.00 23.67
C LYS A 209 4.48 -6.72 24.34
N GLN A 210 4.79 -6.56 25.62
CA GLN A 210 4.42 -5.35 26.39
C GLN A 210 2.93 -4.98 26.25
N GLY A 211 2.04 -5.95 26.40
CA GLY A 211 0.59 -5.75 26.27
C GLY A 211 0.09 -5.48 24.85
N LYS A 212 0.90 -5.71 23.83
CA LYS A 212 0.53 -5.54 22.41
C LYS A 212 0.74 -6.83 21.64
N VAL A 213 -0.14 -7.07 20.68
CA VAL A 213 0.04 -8.16 19.71
C VAL A 213 1.09 -7.75 18.69
N SER A 214 2.08 -8.61 18.50
CA SER A 214 3.09 -8.50 17.46
C SER A 214 2.98 -9.69 16.52
N GLN A 215 2.81 -9.43 15.23
CA GLN A 215 2.72 -10.44 14.18
C GLN A 215 3.79 -10.19 13.12
N LYS A 216 4.46 -11.25 12.67
CA LYS A 216 5.38 -11.17 11.54
C LYS A 216 4.55 -11.23 10.26
N LEU A 217 4.57 -10.15 9.50
CA LEU A 217 3.96 -10.08 8.17
C LEU A 217 4.98 -10.46 7.09
N LYS A 218 4.50 -10.88 5.94
CA LYS A 218 5.27 -11.08 4.72
C LYS A 218 5.09 -9.86 3.83
N ILE A 219 6.06 -9.61 2.96
CA ILE A 219 5.95 -8.57 1.95
C ILE A 219 5.42 -9.19 0.66
N TYR A 220 4.48 -8.52 0.04
CA TYR A 220 3.91 -8.87 -1.24
C TYR A 220 4.03 -7.70 -2.20
N LYS A 221 4.02 -8.01 -3.50
CA LYS A 221 3.84 -7.03 -4.56
C LYS A 221 2.70 -7.43 -5.49
N THR A 222 2.12 -6.44 -6.14
CA THR A 222 1.24 -6.67 -7.29
C THR A 222 2.11 -6.91 -8.54
N GLU A 223 1.79 -7.92 -9.34
CA GLU A 223 2.50 -8.23 -10.58
C GLU A 223 1.56 -8.95 -11.55
N GLY A 224 1.27 -8.34 -12.70
CA GLY A 224 0.44 -8.97 -13.74
C GLY A 224 -0.91 -9.49 -13.24
N ASN A 225 -1.69 -8.68 -12.54
CA ASN A 225 -2.98 -9.03 -11.92
C ASN A 225 -2.90 -10.19 -10.90
N LYS A 226 -1.77 -10.33 -10.22
CA LYS A 226 -1.57 -11.30 -9.15
C LYS A 226 -0.80 -10.68 -8.00
N PHE A 227 -1.00 -11.25 -6.82
CA PHE A 227 -0.15 -10.98 -5.66
C PHE A 227 0.99 -11.98 -5.63
N LYS A 228 2.21 -11.49 -5.53
CA LYS A 228 3.43 -12.30 -5.44
C LYS A 228 4.15 -12.02 -4.12
N GLU A 229 4.57 -13.04 -3.41
CA GLU A 229 5.44 -12.89 -2.24
C GLU A 229 6.83 -12.42 -2.71
N TYR A 230 7.35 -11.37 -2.06
CA TYR A 230 8.62 -10.72 -2.39
C TYR A 230 9.74 -11.19 -1.47
#